data_903d1b4fc911aeba5de9c0c2575a5079
#
_entry.id   903d1b4fc911aeba5de9c0c2575a5079
#
_cell.length_a   1.000
_cell.length_b   1.000
_cell.length_c   1.000
_cell.angle_alpha   90.00
_cell.angle_beta   90.00
_cell.angle_gamma   90.00
#
_symmetry.space_group_name_H-M   'P 1'
#
loop_
_entity.id
_entity.type
_entity.pdbx_description
1 polymer ?
#
loop_
_entity_poly.entity_id
_entity_poly.type
_entity_poly.pdbx_seq_one_letter_code
_entity_poly.pdbx_strand_id
1 'polypeptide(L)'
;GVDDYAYTTGEISAAYTLFQDTEETSIDFVLMGGSMGSEADTLVKAGAVAGVANARKDCIAFISPWNGNQIASSGNVSLTPAQQLDNTIDFFSSIGSSSYVVKDSGIKYTYDRFNDKYCYIGCNGDIAGLCVSTSIIGDDWLSPAGTSRGGLQNVVKLAFNPNKAARDDLYTAAINPVVAFPGAGPILFGDKTALASPSAFDRINVRRLFLNIEKRARVLAEGVLFEQN
;
A
#
# COMPACT_ATOMS: atom_id res chain seq x y z
N GLY A 1 19.75 21.36 -17.63
CA GLY A 1 20.12 19.99 -17.39
C GLY A 1 18.98 19.06 -17.73
N VAL A 2 19.26 17.99 -18.43
CA VAL A 2 18.30 16.93 -18.64
C VAL A 2 17.92 16.41 -17.25
N ASP A 3 16.63 16.22 -17.01
CA ASP A 3 16.14 15.71 -15.75
C ASP A 3 16.43 14.20 -15.72
N ASP A 4 17.60 13.82 -15.23
CA ASP A 4 18.07 12.43 -15.19
C ASP A 4 17.21 11.51 -14.31
N TYR A 5 16.20 12.09 -13.65
CA TYR A 5 15.23 11.39 -12.80
C TYR A 5 13.86 11.18 -13.45
N ALA A 6 13.68 11.62 -14.71
CA ALA A 6 12.46 11.38 -15.47
C ALA A 6 12.49 9.95 -16.01
N TYR A 7 11.59 9.10 -15.52
CA TYR A 7 11.40 7.74 -16.01
C TYR A 7 10.03 7.56 -16.66
N THR A 8 9.97 6.73 -17.68
CA THR A 8 8.73 6.36 -18.36
C THR A 8 8.00 5.23 -17.63
N THR A 9 6.71 5.06 -17.91
CA THR A 9 5.93 3.91 -17.42
C THR A 9 6.49 2.58 -17.85
N GLY A 10 7.08 2.50 -19.06
CA GLY A 10 7.75 1.29 -19.55
C GLY A 10 8.98 0.91 -18.75
N GLU A 11 9.83 1.88 -18.44
CA GLU A 11 11.04 1.66 -17.63
C GLU A 11 10.71 1.23 -16.21
N ILE A 12 9.69 1.86 -15.59
CA ILE A 12 9.30 1.49 -14.23
C ILE A 12 8.67 0.10 -14.20
N SER A 13 7.86 -0.25 -15.21
CA SER A 13 7.28 -1.60 -15.32
C SER A 13 8.35 -2.65 -15.53
N ALA A 14 9.34 -2.38 -16.37
CA ALA A 14 10.49 -3.27 -16.57
C ALA A 14 11.30 -3.44 -15.28
N ALA A 15 11.54 -2.36 -14.54
CA ALA A 15 12.24 -2.41 -13.26
C ALA A 15 11.51 -3.28 -12.22
N TYR A 16 10.17 -3.13 -12.09
CA TYR A 16 9.39 -4.00 -11.20
C TYR A 16 9.39 -5.46 -11.65
N THR A 17 9.40 -5.73 -12.96
CA THR A 17 9.43 -7.10 -13.49
C THR A 17 10.68 -7.87 -13.07
N LEU A 18 11.83 -7.20 -12.89
CA LEU A 18 13.05 -7.81 -12.37
C LEU A 18 12.87 -8.45 -10.98
N PHE A 19 11.95 -7.93 -10.17
CA PHE A 19 11.65 -8.48 -8.86
C PHE A 19 10.69 -9.67 -8.87
N GLN A 20 10.22 -10.13 -10.04
CA GLN A 20 9.35 -11.30 -10.14
C GLN A 20 10.10 -12.61 -9.93
N ASP A 21 11.42 -12.62 -10.13
CA ASP A 21 12.24 -13.78 -9.87
C ASP A 21 12.41 -13.99 -8.35
N THR A 22 11.99 -15.17 -7.89
CA THR A 22 12.05 -15.55 -6.47
C THR A 22 13.38 -16.16 -6.08
N GLU A 23 14.21 -16.56 -7.04
CA GLU A 23 15.50 -17.19 -6.78
C GLU A 23 16.60 -16.13 -6.59
N GLU A 24 16.53 -15.01 -7.33
CA GLU A 24 17.54 -13.96 -7.25
C GLU A 24 17.39 -13.08 -6.02
N THR A 25 16.15 -12.79 -5.60
CA THR A 25 15.89 -11.78 -4.55
C THR A 25 14.79 -12.23 -3.61
N SER A 26 15.08 -12.26 -2.30
CA SER A 26 14.05 -12.44 -1.26
C SER A 26 13.48 -11.08 -0.85
N ILE A 27 12.18 -10.91 -1.02
CA ILE A 27 11.44 -9.70 -0.63
C ILE A 27 10.21 -10.05 0.19
N ASP A 28 9.84 -9.17 1.12
CA ASP A 28 8.62 -9.29 1.92
C ASP A 28 7.55 -8.30 1.47
N PHE A 29 7.96 -7.10 1.07
CA PHE A 29 7.07 -6.02 0.67
C PHE A 29 7.52 -5.39 -0.64
N VAL A 30 6.53 -5.05 -1.47
CA VAL A 30 6.70 -4.24 -2.68
C VAL A 30 5.92 -2.95 -2.49
N LEU A 31 6.59 -1.82 -2.59
CA LEU A 31 6.00 -0.50 -2.37
C LEU A 31 5.82 0.23 -3.69
N MET A 32 4.66 0.84 -3.88
CA MET A 32 4.45 1.70 -5.05
C MET A 32 5.30 2.99 -4.96
N GLY A 33 5.54 3.48 -3.74
CA GLY A 33 6.19 4.77 -3.53
C GLY A 33 5.28 5.93 -3.94
N GLY A 34 5.86 7.01 -4.48
CA GLY A 34 5.11 8.18 -4.94
C GLY A 34 4.29 7.91 -6.20
N SER A 35 3.20 8.64 -6.37
CA SER A 35 2.41 8.64 -7.60
C SER A 35 3.15 9.32 -8.75
N MET A 36 2.77 9.00 -9.99
CA MET A 36 3.30 9.63 -11.20
C MET A 36 2.54 10.91 -11.56
N GLY A 37 2.97 11.58 -12.62
CA GLY A 37 2.40 12.86 -13.06
C GLY A 37 0.95 12.78 -13.51
N SER A 38 0.48 11.61 -13.94
CA SER A 38 -0.92 11.39 -14.34
C SER A 38 -1.51 10.17 -13.62
N GLU A 39 -2.84 10.10 -13.59
CA GLU A 39 -3.57 8.95 -13.08
C GLU A 39 -3.28 7.68 -13.88
N ALA A 40 -3.30 7.80 -15.21
CA ALA A 40 -3.04 6.69 -16.12
C ALA A 40 -1.64 6.07 -15.89
N ASP A 41 -0.61 6.90 -15.78
CA ASP A 41 0.75 6.45 -15.50
C ASP A 41 0.86 5.83 -14.10
N THR A 42 0.17 6.41 -13.12
CA THR A 42 0.12 5.87 -11.75
C THR A 42 -0.58 4.51 -11.72
N LEU A 43 -1.64 4.31 -12.50
CA LEU A 43 -2.32 3.01 -12.64
C LEU A 43 -1.42 1.96 -13.27
N VAL A 44 -0.63 2.31 -14.29
CA VAL A 44 0.36 1.37 -14.87
C VAL A 44 1.39 0.96 -13.83
N LYS A 45 1.91 1.93 -13.06
CA LYS A 45 2.84 1.65 -11.96
C LYS A 45 2.21 0.76 -10.88
N ALA A 46 0.99 1.09 -10.44
CA ALA A 46 0.24 0.30 -9.46
C ALA A 46 0.00 -1.14 -9.94
N GLY A 47 -0.35 -1.30 -11.23
CA GLY A 47 -0.49 -2.59 -11.88
C GLY A 47 0.81 -3.41 -11.90
N ALA A 48 1.95 -2.76 -12.18
CA ALA A 48 3.26 -3.41 -12.13
C ALA A 48 3.61 -3.90 -10.73
N VAL A 49 3.39 -3.07 -9.71
CA VAL A 49 3.59 -3.41 -8.28
C VAL A 49 2.71 -4.58 -7.86
N ALA A 50 1.41 -4.54 -8.19
CA ALA A 50 0.49 -5.65 -7.95
C ALA A 50 0.90 -6.92 -8.71
N GLY A 51 1.40 -6.77 -9.94
CA GLY A 51 1.90 -7.85 -10.79
C GLY A 51 3.04 -8.63 -10.15
N VAL A 52 3.99 -7.94 -9.53
CA VAL A 52 5.09 -8.60 -8.78
C VAL A 52 4.55 -9.48 -7.67
N ALA A 53 3.69 -8.95 -6.79
CA ALA A 53 3.16 -9.73 -5.67
C ALA A 53 2.29 -10.91 -6.13
N ASN A 54 1.50 -10.72 -7.20
CA ASN A 54 0.66 -11.77 -7.75
C ASN A 54 1.46 -12.88 -8.47
N ALA A 55 2.58 -12.54 -9.09
CA ALA A 55 3.47 -13.52 -9.71
C ALA A 55 4.23 -14.33 -8.67
N ARG A 56 4.85 -13.64 -7.71
CA ARG A 56 5.69 -14.25 -6.66
C ARG A 56 4.89 -15.02 -5.62
N LYS A 57 3.81 -14.45 -5.12
CA LYS A 57 2.97 -14.99 -4.02
C LYS A 57 3.70 -15.19 -2.69
N ASP A 58 4.89 -14.63 -2.53
CA ASP A 58 5.72 -14.68 -1.32
C ASP A 58 5.93 -13.31 -0.67
N CYS A 59 5.30 -12.26 -1.20
CA CYS A 59 5.37 -10.88 -0.72
C CYS A 59 4.02 -10.17 -0.80
N ILE A 60 3.93 -8.99 -0.21
CA ILE A 60 2.72 -8.14 -0.24
C ILE A 60 3.05 -6.80 -0.90
N ALA A 61 2.20 -6.39 -1.84
CA ALA A 61 2.25 -5.08 -2.48
C ALA A 61 1.40 -4.06 -1.72
N PHE A 62 1.91 -2.84 -1.56
CA PHE A 62 1.21 -1.72 -0.94
C PHE A 62 1.03 -0.60 -1.96
N ILE A 63 -0.21 -0.16 -2.13
CA ILE A 63 -0.62 0.79 -3.17
C ILE A 63 -1.49 1.88 -2.56
N SER A 64 -1.11 3.15 -2.80
CA SER A 64 -1.91 4.35 -2.49
C SER A 64 -2.50 4.94 -3.78
N PRO A 65 -3.55 5.78 -3.70
CA PRO A 65 -4.15 6.40 -4.88
C PRO A 65 -3.22 7.44 -5.51
N TRP A 66 -3.53 7.84 -6.73
CA TRP A 66 -2.89 8.98 -7.35
C TRP A 66 -3.19 10.27 -6.58
N ASN A 67 -2.19 11.13 -6.42
CA ASN A 67 -2.37 12.38 -5.67
C ASN A 67 -3.52 13.24 -6.21
N GLY A 68 -3.72 13.30 -7.52
CA GLY A 68 -4.79 14.05 -8.15
C GLY A 68 -6.21 13.54 -7.86
N ASN A 69 -6.37 12.32 -7.33
CA ASN A 69 -7.67 11.83 -6.88
C ASN A 69 -8.21 12.60 -5.65
N GLN A 70 -7.30 13.19 -4.87
CA GLN A 70 -7.66 13.88 -3.62
C GLN A 70 -7.23 15.35 -3.60
N ILE A 71 -6.32 15.75 -4.49
CA ILE A 71 -5.74 17.10 -4.52
C ILE A 71 -5.99 17.70 -5.91
N ALA A 72 -6.62 18.86 -5.98
CA ALA A 72 -6.79 19.57 -7.24
C ALA A 72 -5.43 19.95 -7.84
N SER A 73 -5.16 19.53 -9.06
CA SER A 73 -3.85 19.68 -9.71
C SER A 73 -3.59 21.04 -10.32
N SER A 74 -4.57 21.92 -10.44
CA SER A 74 -4.34 23.31 -10.91
C SER A 74 -5.53 24.20 -10.61
N GLY A 75 -5.24 25.38 -10.08
CA GLY A 75 -6.23 26.45 -9.88
C GLY A 75 -7.23 26.14 -8.76
N ASN A 76 -7.76 27.10 -8.17
CA ASN A 76 -8.61 27.26 -7.03
C ASN A 76 -9.86 26.35 -6.83
N VAL A 77 -9.94 25.18 -7.46
CA VAL A 77 -11.07 24.27 -7.26
C VAL A 77 -10.64 23.13 -6.36
N SER A 78 -10.98 23.24 -5.09
CA SER A 78 -10.83 22.14 -4.12
C SER A 78 -11.83 21.03 -4.47
N LEU A 79 -11.36 19.76 -4.46
CA LEU A 79 -12.23 18.61 -4.54
C LEU A 79 -13.11 18.54 -3.28
N THR A 80 -14.37 18.22 -3.47
CA THR A 80 -15.27 17.93 -2.34
C THR A 80 -14.94 16.55 -1.74
N PRO A 81 -15.26 16.29 -0.47
CA PRO A 81 -15.04 14.96 0.13
C PRO A 81 -15.72 13.82 -0.62
N ALA A 82 -16.87 14.05 -1.24
CA ALA A 82 -17.53 13.06 -2.09
C ALA A 82 -16.71 12.76 -3.35
N GLN A 83 -16.21 13.79 -4.05
CA GLN A 83 -15.34 13.60 -5.21
C GLN A 83 -14.03 12.89 -4.85
N GLN A 84 -13.43 13.21 -3.71
CA GLN A 84 -12.22 12.53 -3.23
C GLN A 84 -12.48 11.04 -2.97
N LEU A 85 -13.64 10.70 -2.40
CA LEU A 85 -14.07 9.33 -2.19
C LEU A 85 -14.26 8.59 -3.52
N ASP A 86 -15.10 9.14 -4.40
CA ASP A 86 -15.44 8.53 -5.68
C ASP A 86 -14.18 8.32 -6.55
N ASN A 87 -13.35 9.36 -6.71
CA ASN A 87 -12.09 9.27 -7.45
C ASN A 87 -11.15 8.19 -6.87
N THR A 88 -11.07 8.07 -5.54
CA THR A 88 -10.23 7.05 -4.90
C THR A 88 -10.75 5.65 -5.16
N ILE A 89 -12.07 5.44 -5.10
CA ILE A 89 -12.68 4.14 -5.39
C ILE A 89 -12.51 3.79 -6.87
N ASP A 90 -12.75 4.74 -7.76
CA ASP A 90 -12.61 4.56 -9.21
C ASP A 90 -11.18 4.19 -9.61
N PHE A 91 -10.18 4.85 -9.04
CA PHE A 91 -8.77 4.50 -9.23
C PHE A 91 -8.51 3.03 -8.91
N PHE A 92 -8.97 2.57 -7.75
CA PHE A 92 -8.73 1.20 -7.30
C PHE A 92 -9.62 0.16 -7.98
N SER A 93 -10.68 0.55 -8.68
CA SER A 93 -11.52 -0.37 -9.46
C SER A 93 -10.74 -1.08 -10.56
N SER A 94 -9.69 -0.45 -11.08
CA SER A 94 -8.79 -0.99 -12.09
C SER A 94 -7.77 -1.99 -11.52
N ILE A 95 -7.59 -2.05 -10.20
CA ILE A 95 -6.68 -2.99 -9.55
C ILE A 95 -7.43 -4.26 -9.18
N GLY A 96 -7.03 -5.37 -9.77
CA GLY A 96 -7.68 -6.66 -9.61
C GLY A 96 -7.73 -7.18 -8.16
N SER A 97 -8.64 -8.10 -7.91
CA SER A 97 -8.78 -8.78 -6.61
C SER A 97 -7.56 -9.64 -6.31
N SER A 98 -6.95 -9.44 -5.14
CA SER A 98 -5.78 -10.20 -4.70
C SER A 98 -5.61 -10.14 -3.19
N SER A 99 -5.25 -11.26 -2.57
CA SER A 99 -4.85 -11.28 -1.16
C SER A 99 -3.38 -10.84 -0.94
N TYR A 100 -2.62 -10.64 -2.01
CA TYR A 100 -1.22 -10.20 -1.96
C TYR A 100 -1.08 -8.68 -2.20
N VAL A 101 -2.19 -7.96 -2.30
CA VAL A 101 -2.22 -6.52 -2.52
C VAL A 101 -2.96 -5.84 -1.39
N VAL A 102 -2.44 -4.73 -0.90
CA VAL A 102 -3.06 -3.85 0.11
C VAL A 102 -3.27 -2.48 -0.51
N LYS A 103 -4.50 -2.01 -0.48
CA LYS A 103 -4.93 -0.69 -0.96
C LYS A 103 -5.22 0.21 0.22
N ASP A 104 -4.79 1.46 0.16
CA ASP A 104 -5.10 2.46 1.18
C ASP A 104 -5.65 3.75 0.57
N SER A 105 -6.38 4.53 1.35
CA SER A 105 -6.91 5.84 0.94
C SER A 105 -6.00 7.00 1.29
N GLY A 106 -4.81 6.74 1.83
CA GLY A 106 -4.00 7.75 2.48
C GLY A 106 -3.12 8.55 1.53
N ILE A 107 -3.32 9.87 1.52
CA ILE A 107 -2.34 10.84 1.00
C ILE A 107 -2.05 11.83 2.11
N LYS A 108 -0.81 11.84 2.58
CA LYS A 108 -0.35 12.71 3.66
C LYS A 108 0.41 13.92 3.13
N TYR A 109 0.22 15.06 3.79
CA TYR A 109 1.06 16.24 3.64
C TYR A 109 2.19 16.16 4.65
N THR A 110 3.43 16.15 4.18
CA THR A 110 4.62 15.98 5.01
C THR A 110 5.73 16.91 4.57
N TYR A 111 6.69 17.16 5.47
CA TYR A 111 7.88 17.95 5.17
C TYR A 111 9.00 17.06 4.64
N ASP A 112 9.45 17.35 3.43
CA ASP A 112 10.64 16.76 2.81
C ASP A 112 11.86 17.57 3.22
N ARG A 113 12.59 17.08 4.20
CA ARG A 113 13.80 17.74 4.75
C ARG A 113 14.96 17.81 3.78
N PHE A 114 14.98 16.96 2.75
CA PHE A 114 16.09 16.92 1.79
C PHE A 114 15.94 18.01 0.73
N ASN A 115 14.71 18.30 0.33
CA ASN A 115 14.38 19.33 -0.65
C ASN A 115 13.83 20.62 0.00
N ASP A 116 13.80 20.68 1.34
CA ASP A 116 13.30 21.84 2.12
C ASP A 116 11.92 22.31 1.66
N LYS A 117 11.00 21.37 1.47
CA LYS A 117 9.65 21.66 1.01
C LYS A 117 8.61 20.71 1.57
N TYR A 118 7.38 21.20 1.63
CA TYR A 118 6.25 20.33 1.93
C TYR A 118 5.73 19.69 0.66
N CYS A 119 5.35 18.42 0.75
CA CYS A 119 4.80 17.66 -0.37
C CYS A 119 3.69 16.72 0.09
N TYR A 120 2.87 16.32 -0.87
CA TYR A 120 1.88 15.25 -0.68
C TYR A 120 2.44 13.93 -1.20
N ILE A 121 2.37 12.89 -0.38
CA ILE A 121 2.80 11.53 -0.74
C ILE A 121 1.77 10.51 -0.28
N GLY A 122 1.66 9.41 -1.03
CA GLY A 122 0.84 8.26 -0.64
C GLY A 122 1.37 7.56 0.61
N CYS A 123 0.48 6.95 1.39
CA CYS A 123 0.81 6.30 2.66
C CYS A 123 1.26 4.83 2.53
N ASN A 124 1.42 4.28 1.31
CA ASN A 124 1.79 2.88 1.12
C ASN A 124 3.06 2.46 1.88
N GLY A 125 4.09 3.31 1.90
CA GLY A 125 5.30 3.08 2.67
C GLY A 125 5.08 3.12 4.18
N ASP A 126 4.22 4.02 4.66
CA ASP A 126 3.88 4.08 6.09
C ASP A 126 3.14 2.82 6.54
N ILE A 127 2.20 2.32 5.73
CA ILE A 127 1.43 1.11 6.05
C ILE A 127 2.32 -0.12 6.07
N ALA A 128 3.25 -0.25 5.13
CA ALA A 128 4.28 -1.27 5.18
C ALA A 128 5.13 -1.14 6.45
N GLY A 129 5.51 0.08 6.83
CA GLY A 129 6.22 0.38 8.07
C GLY A 129 5.44 -0.02 9.33
N LEU A 130 4.11 0.19 9.36
CA LEU A 130 3.25 -0.29 10.44
C LEU A 130 3.24 -1.83 10.53
N CYS A 131 3.26 -2.52 9.39
CA CYS A 131 3.39 -3.97 9.36
C CYS A 131 4.71 -4.43 9.98
N VAL A 132 5.84 -3.81 9.63
CA VAL A 132 7.15 -4.11 10.22
C VAL A 132 7.17 -3.82 11.72
N SER A 133 6.69 -2.65 12.13
CA SER A 133 6.63 -2.26 13.54
C SER A 133 5.79 -3.25 14.36
N THR A 134 4.68 -3.72 13.80
CA THR A 134 3.80 -4.69 14.45
C THR A 134 4.50 -6.03 14.65
N SER A 135 5.31 -6.49 13.68
CA SER A 135 6.11 -7.72 13.81
C SER A 135 7.17 -7.61 14.92
N ILE A 136 7.76 -6.42 15.08
CA ILE A 136 8.79 -6.18 16.12
C ILE A 136 8.17 -6.13 17.51
N ILE A 137 6.98 -5.51 17.66
CA ILE A 137 6.30 -5.34 18.95
C ILE A 137 5.68 -6.65 19.44
N GLY A 138 5.16 -7.45 18.54
CA GLY A 138 4.46 -8.67 18.86
C GLY A 138 4.75 -9.77 17.88
N ASP A 139 3.98 -9.85 16.81
CA ASP A 139 4.22 -10.82 15.73
C ASP A 139 3.35 -10.52 14.50
N ASP A 140 3.52 -11.27 13.40
CA ASP A 140 2.83 -11.05 12.12
C ASP A 140 1.32 -11.30 12.17
N TRP A 141 0.82 -12.07 13.15
CA TRP A 141 -0.63 -12.27 13.32
C TRP A 141 -1.38 -11.05 13.88
N LEU A 142 -0.66 -10.06 14.41
CA LEU A 142 -1.29 -8.84 14.90
C LEU A 142 -1.68 -7.91 13.74
N SER A 143 -2.89 -7.33 13.83
CA SER A 143 -3.32 -6.32 12.87
C SER A 143 -2.46 -5.05 13.00
N PRO A 144 -1.97 -4.47 11.89
CA PRO A 144 -1.24 -3.19 11.91
C PRO A 144 -2.16 -1.98 12.07
N ALA A 145 -3.47 -2.18 12.07
CA ALA A 145 -4.47 -1.11 12.14
C ALA A 145 -4.91 -0.78 13.57
N GLY A 146 -5.62 0.32 13.69
CA GLY A 146 -6.27 0.75 14.92
C GLY A 146 -5.45 1.73 15.75
N THR A 147 -6.06 2.23 16.83
CA THR A 147 -5.51 3.33 17.66
C THR A 147 -4.22 2.96 18.39
N SER A 148 -4.00 1.68 18.66
CA SER A 148 -2.83 1.21 19.42
C SER A 148 -1.58 1.03 18.55
N ARG A 149 -1.72 0.67 17.29
CA ARG A 149 -0.61 0.30 16.39
C ARG A 149 -0.63 1.00 15.05
N GLY A 150 -1.79 1.49 14.60
CA GLY A 150 -1.97 2.07 13.27
C GLY A 150 -1.58 3.55 13.14
N GLY A 151 -0.90 4.14 14.11
CA GLY A 151 -0.52 5.56 14.10
C GLY A 151 0.54 5.86 13.04
N LEU A 152 0.22 6.76 12.09
CA LEU A 152 1.15 7.22 11.07
C LEU A 152 2.04 8.33 11.61
N GLN A 153 3.30 8.34 11.19
CA GLN A 153 4.29 9.32 11.62
C GLN A 153 4.51 10.41 10.55
N ASN A 154 5.04 11.56 10.98
CA ASN A 154 5.39 12.67 10.09
C ASN A 154 4.23 13.10 9.17
N VAL A 155 3.04 13.26 9.73
CA VAL A 155 1.85 13.73 9.03
C VAL A 155 1.43 15.08 9.57
N VAL A 156 1.50 16.12 8.73
CA VAL A 156 0.99 17.45 9.05
C VAL A 156 -0.54 17.46 8.93
N LYS A 157 -1.04 16.89 7.83
CA LYS A 157 -2.48 16.70 7.56
C LYS A 157 -2.68 15.61 6.51
N LEU A 158 -3.88 15.06 6.44
CA LEU A 158 -4.32 14.21 5.34
C LEU A 158 -4.94 15.08 4.23
N ALA A 159 -4.79 14.67 2.98
CA ALA A 159 -5.47 15.29 1.83
C ALA A 159 -6.98 15.04 1.88
N PHE A 160 -7.36 13.82 2.28
CA PHE A 160 -8.73 13.37 2.48
C PHE A 160 -8.87 12.72 3.86
N ASN A 161 -9.83 13.19 4.65
CA ASN A 161 -10.18 12.58 5.94
C ASN A 161 -11.61 12.03 5.86
N PRO A 162 -11.80 10.73 5.59
CA PRO A 162 -13.12 10.14 5.35
C PRO A 162 -13.98 10.16 6.62
N ASN A 163 -15.24 10.60 6.48
CA ASN A 163 -16.26 10.49 7.52
C ASN A 163 -16.71 9.01 7.66
N LYS A 164 -17.66 8.73 8.56
CA LYS A 164 -18.09 7.35 8.83
C LYS A 164 -18.64 6.66 7.58
N ALA A 165 -19.53 7.31 6.83
CA ALA A 165 -20.12 6.72 5.61
C ALA A 165 -19.04 6.44 4.56
N ALA A 166 -18.17 7.41 4.29
CA ALA A 166 -17.05 7.25 3.36
C ALA A 166 -16.09 6.12 3.77
N ARG A 167 -15.87 5.91 5.08
CA ARG A 167 -15.07 4.76 5.56
C ARG A 167 -15.74 3.43 5.28
N ASP A 168 -17.05 3.36 5.45
CA ASP A 168 -17.83 2.15 5.19
C ASP A 168 -17.80 1.82 3.69
N ASP A 169 -17.89 2.82 2.80
CA ASP A 169 -17.77 2.67 1.35
C ASP A 169 -16.37 2.21 0.93
N LEU A 170 -15.32 2.88 1.43
CA LEU A 170 -13.92 2.48 1.21
C LEU A 170 -13.68 1.03 1.64
N TYR A 171 -14.14 0.68 2.84
CA TYR A 171 -13.95 -0.66 3.39
C TYR A 171 -14.70 -1.73 2.59
N THR A 172 -15.88 -1.40 2.05
CA THR A 172 -16.64 -2.26 1.13
C THR A 172 -15.87 -2.49 -0.18
N ALA A 173 -15.18 -1.46 -0.68
CA ALA A 173 -14.32 -1.54 -1.86
C ALA A 173 -12.94 -2.20 -1.58
N ALA A 174 -12.74 -2.79 -0.39
CA ALA A 174 -11.47 -3.36 0.06
C ALA A 174 -10.30 -2.35 0.03
N ILE A 175 -10.59 -1.09 0.37
CA ILE A 175 -9.61 -0.01 0.52
C ILE A 175 -9.52 0.32 2.01
N ASN A 176 -8.32 0.32 2.57
CA ASN A 176 -8.12 0.60 3.98
C ASN A 176 -8.17 2.11 4.25
N PRO A 177 -9.13 2.60 5.03
CA PRO A 177 -9.21 4.02 5.35
C PRO A 177 -8.02 4.48 6.19
N VAL A 178 -7.41 5.59 5.81
CA VAL A 178 -6.50 6.37 6.65
C VAL A 178 -7.26 7.56 7.18
N VAL A 179 -7.35 7.71 8.50
CA VAL A 179 -8.28 8.63 9.16
C VAL A 179 -7.55 9.41 10.25
N ALA A 180 -7.79 10.69 10.33
CA ALA A 180 -7.35 11.50 11.47
C ALA A 180 -8.52 11.67 12.45
N PHE A 181 -8.38 11.11 13.65
CA PHE A 181 -9.32 11.31 14.74
C PHE A 181 -8.84 12.43 15.67
N PRO A 182 -9.76 13.23 16.21
CA PRO A 182 -9.41 14.20 17.24
C PRO A 182 -8.70 13.54 18.43
N GLY A 183 -7.51 14.02 18.76
CA GLY A 183 -6.71 13.49 19.87
C GLY A 183 -5.91 12.22 19.61
N ALA A 184 -6.13 11.50 18.50
CA ALA A 184 -5.39 10.28 18.17
C ALA A 184 -4.44 10.44 16.96
N GLY A 185 -4.55 11.55 16.23
CA GLY A 185 -3.78 11.76 15.01
C GLY A 185 -4.24 10.88 13.84
N PRO A 186 -3.48 10.86 12.76
CA PRO A 186 -3.77 10.02 11.60
C PRO A 186 -3.41 8.55 11.87
N ILE A 187 -4.36 7.65 11.59
CA ILE A 187 -4.22 6.22 11.81
C ILE A 187 -4.71 5.42 10.61
N LEU A 188 -4.13 4.25 10.40
CA LEU A 188 -4.70 3.20 9.55
C LEU A 188 -5.92 2.59 10.25
N PHE A 189 -7.09 2.70 9.64
CA PHE A 189 -8.36 2.24 10.23
C PHE A 189 -9.01 1.10 9.45
N GLY A 190 -8.21 0.23 8.87
CA GLY A 190 -8.62 -0.96 8.15
C GLY A 190 -7.44 -1.91 7.96
N ASP A 191 -7.70 -3.20 7.86
CA ASP A 191 -6.69 -4.26 7.73
C ASP A 191 -7.02 -5.28 6.63
N LYS A 192 -7.75 -4.84 5.59
CA LYS A 192 -8.11 -5.68 4.45
C LYS A 192 -6.99 -5.78 3.41
N THR A 193 -6.91 -6.96 2.80
CA THR A 193 -6.25 -7.12 1.50
C THR A 193 -7.22 -6.72 0.38
N ALA A 194 -6.75 -6.62 -0.85
CA ALA A 194 -7.60 -6.32 -2.02
C ALA A 194 -8.46 -7.51 -2.48
N LEU A 195 -8.60 -8.56 -1.66
CA LEU A 195 -9.40 -9.73 -1.97
C LEU A 195 -10.88 -9.40 -1.91
N ALA A 196 -11.58 -9.58 -3.03
CA ALA A 196 -13.01 -9.29 -3.13
C ALA A 196 -13.90 -10.37 -2.51
N SER A 197 -13.45 -11.64 -2.53
CA SER A 197 -14.21 -12.75 -1.97
C SER A 197 -13.94 -12.91 -0.48
N PRO A 198 -14.97 -13.18 0.34
CA PRO A 198 -14.79 -13.46 1.76
C PRO A 198 -13.86 -14.66 1.97
N SER A 199 -12.78 -14.48 2.71
CA SER A 199 -11.78 -15.50 3.02
C SER A 199 -11.01 -15.10 4.26
N ALA A 200 -10.35 -16.06 4.93
CA ALA A 200 -9.40 -15.74 5.98
C ALA A 200 -8.24 -14.85 5.48
N PHE A 201 -7.92 -14.94 4.19
CA PHE A 201 -6.87 -14.13 3.55
C PHE A 201 -7.34 -12.74 3.09
N ASP A 202 -8.55 -12.32 3.43
CA ASP A 202 -8.99 -10.93 3.24
C ASP A 202 -8.41 -9.97 4.28
N ARG A 203 -7.63 -10.49 5.26
CA ARG A 203 -6.94 -9.73 6.31
C ARG A 203 -5.44 -9.69 6.11
N ILE A 204 -4.85 -8.50 6.29
CA ILE A 204 -3.40 -8.27 6.15
C ILE A 204 -2.61 -9.17 7.10
N ASN A 205 -2.99 -9.21 8.37
CA ASN A 205 -2.31 -9.99 9.39
C ASN A 205 -2.33 -11.50 9.10
N VAL A 206 -3.46 -12.04 8.65
CA VAL A 206 -3.56 -13.46 8.31
C VAL A 206 -2.69 -13.79 7.09
N ARG A 207 -2.76 -12.98 6.02
CA ARG A 207 -1.91 -13.19 4.85
C ARG A 207 -0.42 -13.11 5.22
N ARG A 208 -0.02 -12.14 6.03
CA ARG A 208 1.37 -12.00 6.49
C ARG A 208 1.84 -13.20 7.30
N LEU A 209 1.02 -13.66 8.24
CA LEU A 209 1.33 -14.86 9.03
C LEU A 209 1.59 -16.07 8.12
N PHE A 210 0.72 -16.29 7.13
CA PHE A 210 0.90 -17.41 6.21
C PHE A 210 2.17 -17.28 5.36
N LEU A 211 2.48 -16.10 4.84
CA LEU A 211 3.73 -15.88 4.10
C LEU A 211 4.97 -16.16 4.94
N ASN A 212 4.96 -15.76 6.22
CA ASN A 212 6.05 -16.04 7.14
C ASN A 212 6.17 -17.56 7.40
N ILE A 213 5.06 -18.26 7.63
CA ILE A 213 5.04 -19.71 7.81
C ILE A 213 5.56 -20.43 6.55
N GLU A 214 5.10 -20.03 5.36
CA GLU A 214 5.52 -20.60 4.10
C GLU A 214 7.02 -20.42 3.85
N LYS A 215 7.57 -19.21 4.12
CA LYS A 215 9.02 -18.97 4.00
C LYS A 215 9.83 -19.82 4.96
N ARG A 216 9.43 -19.90 6.23
CA ARG A 216 10.12 -20.73 7.24
C ARG A 216 10.02 -22.22 6.91
N ALA A 217 8.86 -22.69 6.45
CA ALA A 217 8.68 -24.07 6.04
C ALA A 217 9.55 -24.43 4.84
N ARG A 218 9.70 -23.51 3.86
CA ARG A 218 10.60 -23.69 2.71
C ARG A 218 12.05 -23.91 3.16
N VAL A 219 12.55 -23.02 4.02
CA VAL A 219 13.93 -23.13 4.56
C VAL A 219 14.15 -24.47 5.29
N LEU A 220 13.17 -24.91 6.09
CA LEU A 220 13.25 -26.21 6.77
C LEU A 220 13.22 -27.37 5.79
N ALA A 221 12.39 -27.30 4.75
CA ALA A 221 12.29 -28.33 3.71
C ALA A 221 13.57 -28.45 2.88
N GLU A 222 14.23 -27.32 2.59
CA GLU A 222 15.51 -27.31 1.89
C GLU A 222 16.61 -28.08 2.66
N GLY A 223 16.57 -28.01 4.00
CA GLY A 223 17.52 -28.71 4.87
C GLY A 223 17.38 -30.24 4.87
N VAL A 224 16.23 -30.77 4.44
CA VAL A 224 15.99 -32.22 4.33
C VAL A 224 15.95 -32.71 2.89
N LEU A 225 16.12 -31.80 1.93
CA LEU A 225 16.15 -32.14 0.51
C LEU A 225 17.41 -32.98 0.23
N PHE A 226 17.24 -34.11 -0.43
CA PHE A 226 18.30 -35.09 -0.71
C PHE A 226 18.84 -35.89 0.49
N GLU A 227 18.29 -35.72 1.71
CA GLU A 227 18.63 -36.62 2.81
C GLU A 227 18.05 -38.01 2.56
N GLN A 228 18.85 -39.05 2.86
CA GLN A 228 18.40 -40.44 2.77
C GLN A 228 17.57 -40.79 4.03
N ASN A 229 16.43 -41.45 3.81
CA ASN A 229 15.62 -42.04 4.90
C ASN A 229 16.28 -43.28 5.47
#